data_fdc5768135be7538c3a3306645534850
#
_entry.id   fdc5768135be7538c3a3306645534850
#
_cell.length_a   1.000
_cell.length_b   1.000
_cell.length_c   1.000
_cell.angle_alpha   90.00
_cell.angle_beta   90.00
_cell.angle_gamma   90.00
#
_symmetry.space_group_name_H-M   'P 1'
#
loop_
_entity.id
_entity.type
_entity.pdbx_description
1 polymer ?
#
loop_
_entity_poly.entity_id
_entity_poly.type
_entity_poly.pdbx_seq_one_letter_code
_entity_poly.pdbx_strand_id
1 'polypeptide(L)'
;MSDLIAEVAKRYLGDRKGRQLFEVWKFTRQARSVKRGYVLRIQAQASFGLHWSNDEWRTAKDTSSSSTTLGVKFVDIPMVEAQQAPIHFTFFWTASSHWEERDFTVSVV
;
A
#
# COMPACT_ATOMS: atom_id res chain seq x y z
N MET A 1 4.08 -2.50 -16.20
CA MET A 1 2.87 -2.33 -15.37
C MET A 1 1.84 -3.37 -15.78
N SER A 2 1.15 -3.94 -14.82
CA SER A 2 0.16 -4.96 -15.13
C SER A 2 -1.09 -4.34 -15.76
N ASP A 3 -1.80 -5.12 -16.57
CA ASP A 3 -3.04 -4.69 -17.18
C ASP A 3 -4.09 -4.33 -16.15
N LEU A 4 -4.08 -5.03 -15.02
CA LEU A 4 -5.01 -4.75 -13.93
C LEU A 4 -4.86 -3.33 -13.41
N ILE A 5 -3.64 -2.89 -13.21
CA ILE A 5 -3.37 -1.52 -12.72
C ILE A 5 -3.81 -0.50 -13.78
N ALA A 6 -3.53 -0.77 -15.04
CA ALA A 6 -3.95 0.11 -16.12
C ALA A 6 -5.47 0.23 -16.20
N GLU A 7 -6.18 -0.87 -16.03
CA GLU A 7 -7.64 -0.87 -16.02
C GLU A 7 -8.22 -0.11 -14.85
N VAL A 8 -7.64 -0.29 -13.67
CA VAL A 8 -8.10 0.43 -12.47
C VAL A 8 -7.92 1.93 -12.67
N ALA A 9 -6.75 2.35 -13.13
CA ALA A 9 -6.48 3.76 -13.38
C ALA A 9 -7.44 4.33 -14.44
N LYS A 10 -7.66 3.58 -15.51
CA LYS A 10 -8.55 4.00 -16.58
C LYS A 10 -9.98 4.18 -16.07
N ARG A 11 -10.45 3.25 -15.25
CA ARG A 11 -11.79 3.32 -14.67
C ARG A 11 -11.97 4.57 -13.82
N TYR A 12 -11.01 4.83 -12.94
CA TYR A 12 -11.08 6.02 -12.09
C TYR A 12 -11.06 7.30 -12.90
N LEU A 13 -10.17 7.40 -13.85
CA LEU A 13 -10.07 8.59 -14.67
C LEU A 13 -11.32 8.79 -15.52
N GLY A 14 -11.86 7.72 -16.08
CA GLY A 14 -13.07 7.80 -16.89
C GLY A 14 -14.29 8.20 -16.09
N ASP A 15 -14.49 7.59 -14.92
CA ASP A 15 -15.66 7.84 -14.09
C ASP A 15 -15.61 9.19 -13.39
N ARG A 16 -14.45 9.58 -12.92
CA ARG A 16 -14.31 10.74 -12.05
C ARG A 16 -13.75 11.95 -12.74
N LYS A 17 -13.26 11.76 -13.93
CA LYS A 17 -12.61 12.82 -14.71
C LYS A 17 -11.47 13.49 -13.93
N GLY A 18 -10.79 12.68 -13.13
CA GLY A 18 -9.70 13.13 -12.31
C GLY A 18 -8.64 12.06 -12.20
N ARG A 19 -7.66 12.30 -11.34
CA ARG A 19 -6.57 11.39 -11.10
C ARG A 19 -6.83 10.52 -9.89
N GLN A 20 -6.18 9.35 -9.86
CA GLN A 20 -6.10 8.55 -8.67
C GLN A 20 -5.28 9.31 -7.62
N LEU A 21 -5.83 9.43 -6.41
CA LEU A 21 -5.13 10.09 -5.31
C LEU A 21 -4.45 9.05 -4.43
N PHE A 22 -3.27 9.41 -3.97
CA PHE A 22 -2.44 8.53 -3.16
C PHE A 22 -2.13 9.15 -1.81
N GLU A 23 -2.10 8.32 -0.78
CA GLU A 23 -1.47 8.66 0.50
C GLU A 23 -0.22 7.81 0.59
N VAL A 24 0.93 8.44 0.79
CA VAL A 24 2.22 7.75 0.79
C VAL A 24 2.71 7.57 2.22
N TRP A 25 3.02 6.32 2.56
CA TRP A 25 3.66 5.97 3.82
C TRP A 25 5.12 5.60 3.55
N LYS A 26 6.04 6.21 4.29
CA LYS A 26 7.45 5.83 4.23
C LYS A 26 8.06 6.04 5.61
N PHE A 27 9.21 5.40 5.86
CA PHE A 27 9.81 5.40 7.19
C PHE A 27 10.12 6.80 7.73
N THR A 28 10.49 7.72 6.86
CA THR A 28 10.79 9.10 7.25
C THR A 28 9.54 9.97 7.36
N ARG A 29 8.40 9.48 6.88
CA ARG A 29 7.13 10.22 6.96
C ARG A 29 6.00 9.22 6.99
N GLN A 30 5.66 8.77 8.19
CA GLN A 30 4.65 7.74 8.38
C GLN A 30 3.26 8.36 8.39
N ALA A 31 2.50 8.11 7.32
CA ALA A 31 1.11 8.57 7.23
C ALA A 31 0.31 7.92 8.35
N ARG A 32 -0.53 8.70 9.02
CA ARG A 32 -1.36 8.21 10.13
C ARG A 32 -2.72 7.74 9.66
N SER A 33 -3.18 8.27 8.54
CA SER A 33 -4.50 7.92 8.01
C SER A 33 -4.49 7.99 6.49
N VAL A 34 -5.46 7.30 5.90
CA VAL A 34 -5.71 7.34 4.46
C VAL A 34 -7.22 7.45 4.25
N LYS A 35 -7.63 8.23 3.27
CA LYS A 35 -9.05 8.40 2.95
C LYS A 35 -9.55 7.26 2.08
N ARG A 36 -10.81 6.89 2.29
CA ARG A 36 -11.48 5.93 1.41
C ARG A 36 -11.45 6.48 -0.02
N GLY A 37 -11.27 5.59 -0.98
CA GLY A 37 -11.13 5.99 -2.37
C GLY A 37 -9.71 6.35 -2.79
N TYR A 38 -8.81 6.56 -1.84
CA TYR A 38 -7.40 6.76 -2.13
C TYR A 38 -6.69 5.42 -2.25
N VAL A 39 -5.47 5.46 -2.75
CA VAL A 39 -4.55 4.32 -2.71
C VAL A 39 -3.51 4.62 -1.63
N LEU A 40 -3.32 3.68 -0.72
CA LEU A 40 -2.22 3.75 0.25
C LEU A 40 -0.98 3.15 -0.40
N ARG A 41 0.02 3.98 -0.64
CA ARG A 41 1.30 3.52 -1.19
C ARG A 41 2.32 3.42 -0.07
N ILE A 42 2.77 2.20 0.19
CA ILE A 42 3.79 1.95 1.21
C ILE A 42 5.11 1.75 0.49
N GLN A 43 6.09 2.61 0.78
CA GLN A 43 7.34 2.58 0.03
C GLN A 43 8.58 2.53 0.92
N ALA A 44 9.65 2.00 0.35
CA ALA A 44 10.94 1.89 1.00
C ALA A 44 12.04 1.90 -0.04
N GLN A 45 13.29 1.97 0.42
CA GLN A 45 14.45 2.01 -0.47
C GLN A 45 14.93 0.62 -0.88
N ALA A 46 14.63 -0.40 -0.08
CA ALA A 46 15.05 -1.78 -0.36
C ALA A 46 13.83 -2.64 -0.67
N SER A 47 14.05 -3.71 -1.42
CA SER A 47 12.98 -4.65 -1.77
C SER A 47 12.43 -5.34 -0.53
N PHE A 48 11.11 -5.51 -0.50
CA PHE A 48 10.43 -6.09 0.65
C PHE A 48 9.19 -6.86 0.23
N GLY A 49 8.76 -7.77 1.11
CA GLY A 49 7.41 -8.30 1.08
C GLY A 49 6.61 -7.58 2.16
N LEU A 50 5.41 -7.16 1.83
CA LEU A 50 4.53 -6.55 2.81
C LEU A 50 3.57 -7.60 3.32
N HIS A 51 3.61 -7.84 4.63
CA HIS A 51 2.66 -8.72 5.31
C HIS A 51 1.64 -7.79 5.96
N TRP A 52 0.40 -7.84 5.48
CA TRP A 52 -0.58 -6.83 5.87
C TRP A 52 -1.98 -7.39 6.00
N SER A 53 -2.83 -6.63 6.70
CA SER A 53 -4.22 -6.99 6.89
C SER A 53 -5.09 -5.74 6.84
N ASN A 54 -6.31 -5.90 6.33
CA ASN A 54 -7.32 -4.85 6.32
C ASN A 54 -8.56 -5.26 7.15
N ASP A 55 -8.42 -6.26 8.01
CA ASP A 55 -9.52 -6.79 8.79
C ASP A 55 -9.09 -7.21 10.20
N GLU A 56 -8.19 -6.45 10.80
CA GLU A 56 -7.70 -6.68 12.17
C GLU A 56 -7.03 -8.06 12.32
N TRP A 57 -6.28 -8.46 11.31
CA TRP A 57 -5.53 -9.73 11.28
C TRP A 57 -6.41 -10.98 11.25
N ARG A 58 -7.68 -10.84 10.90
CA ARG A 58 -8.50 -12.04 10.66
C ARG A 58 -7.98 -12.80 9.46
N THR A 59 -7.58 -12.07 8.44
CA THR A 59 -6.84 -12.61 7.31
C THR A 59 -5.60 -11.76 7.09
N ALA A 60 -4.56 -12.36 6.53
CA ALA A 60 -3.33 -11.65 6.19
C ALA A 60 -2.99 -11.88 4.74
N LYS A 61 -2.35 -10.90 4.14
CA LYS A 61 -1.91 -10.95 2.75
C LYS A 61 -0.42 -10.67 2.70
N ASP A 62 0.24 -11.27 1.71
CA ASP A 62 1.66 -11.04 1.47
C ASP A 62 1.82 -10.53 0.05
N THR A 63 2.38 -9.36 -0.09
CA THR A 63 2.55 -8.71 -1.39
C THR A 63 4.00 -8.28 -1.56
N SER A 64 4.61 -8.71 -2.65
CA SER A 64 5.99 -8.32 -2.97
C SER A 64 6.02 -6.90 -3.50
N SER A 65 7.07 -6.16 -3.14
CA SER A 65 7.25 -4.80 -3.62
C SER A 65 7.53 -4.75 -5.11
N SER A 66 7.10 -3.67 -5.75
CA SER A 66 7.45 -3.35 -7.13
C SER A 66 8.47 -2.21 -7.12
N SER A 67 9.16 -2.00 -8.22
CA SER A 67 10.13 -0.92 -8.36
C SER A 67 9.64 0.15 -9.30
N THR A 68 9.91 1.40 -8.96
CA THR A 68 9.79 2.50 -9.92
C THR A 68 11.07 2.58 -10.74
N THR A 69 11.06 3.40 -11.79
CA THR A 69 12.26 3.66 -12.59
C THR A 69 13.36 4.36 -11.80
N LEU A 70 13.00 4.98 -10.67
CA LEU A 70 13.96 5.65 -9.80
C LEU A 70 14.48 4.76 -8.67
N GLY A 71 14.09 3.49 -8.67
CA GLY A 71 14.59 2.52 -7.69
C GLY A 71 13.83 2.50 -6.37
N VAL A 72 12.76 3.25 -6.24
CA VAL A 72 11.92 3.20 -5.05
C VAL A 72 11.06 1.95 -5.10
N LYS A 73 10.97 1.23 -3.99
CA LYS A 73 10.15 0.03 -3.89
C LYS A 73 8.83 0.37 -3.22
N PHE A 74 7.73 -0.23 -3.68
CA PHE A 74 6.41 0.11 -3.15
C PHE A 74 5.41 -1.04 -3.26
N VAL A 75 4.38 -0.93 -2.41
CA VAL A 75 3.17 -1.76 -2.50
C VAL A 75 1.99 -0.81 -2.43
N ASP A 76 1.04 -0.94 -3.34
CA ASP A 76 -0.17 -0.12 -3.38
C ASP A 76 -1.37 -0.90 -2.88
N ILE A 77 -2.09 -0.33 -1.93
CA ILE A 77 -3.31 -0.92 -1.37
C ILE A 77 -4.47 0.04 -1.63
N PRO A 78 -5.39 -0.29 -2.54
CA PRO A 78 -6.57 0.56 -2.77
C PRO A 78 -7.51 0.54 -1.57
N MET A 79 -7.98 1.71 -1.15
CA MET A 79 -8.96 1.83 -0.07
C MET A 79 -10.35 1.91 -0.67
N VAL A 80 -11.09 0.81 -0.58
CA VAL A 80 -12.47 0.79 -1.07
C VAL A 80 -13.38 1.58 -0.12
N GLU A 81 -14.52 2.00 -0.63
CA GLU A 81 -15.46 2.83 0.15
C GLU A 81 -15.98 2.14 1.41
N ALA A 82 -16.07 0.82 1.38
CA ALA A 82 -16.58 0.05 2.52
C ALA A 82 -15.51 -0.23 3.57
N GLN A 83 -14.26 0.15 3.33
CA GLN A 83 -13.18 -0.12 4.27
C GLN A 83 -13.36 0.71 5.55
N GLN A 84 -13.40 0.06 6.69
CA GLN A 84 -13.51 0.73 7.99
C GLN A 84 -12.35 0.41 8.91
N ALA A 85 -11.90 -0.83 8.92
CA ALA A 85 -10.79 -1.25 9.77
C ALA A 85 -9.48 -0.61 9.29
N PRO A 86 -8.55 -0.32 10.19
CA PRO A 86 -7.25 0.22 9.81
C PRO A 86 -6.43 -0.81 9.04
N ILE A 87 -5.41 -0.34 8.36
CA ILE A 87 -4.45 -1.19 7.67
C ILE A 87 -3.29 -1.44 8.62
N HIS A 88 -3.05 -2.71 8.93
CA HIS A 88 -1.90 -3.13 9.73
C HIS A 88 -0.89 -3.79 8.82
N PHE A 89 0.39 -3.53 9.00
CA PHE A 89 1.40 -4.14 8.14
C PHE A 89 2.76 -4.21 8.80
N THR A 90 3.58 -5.12 8.30
CA THR A 90 5.00 -5.20 8.63
C THR A 90 5.78 -5.60 7.39
N PHE A 91 7.09 -5.55 7.47
CA PHE A 91 7.97 -5.77 6.33
C PHE A 91 8.82 -7.01 6.51
N PHE A 92 9.00 -7.75 5.42
CA PHE A 92 10.03 -8.77 5.31
C PHE A 92 11.05 -8.28 4.29
N TRP A 93 12.26 -8.02 4.74
CA TRP A 93 13.34 -7.49 3.88
C TRP A 93 13.95 -8.63 3.10
N THR A 94 13.73 -8.65 1.77
CA THR A 94 14.07 -9.81 0.95
C THR A 94 15.56 -10.06 0.85
N ALA A 95 16.38 -9.01 0.75
CA ALA A 95 17.82 -9.17 0.61
C ALA A 95 18.47 -9.79 1.84
N SER A 96 17.99 -9.47 3.03
CA SER A 96 18.54 -9.98 4.28
C SER A 96 17.73 -11.14 4.87
N SER A 97 16.59 -11.48 4.27
CA SER A 97 15.65 -12.48 4.80
C SER A 97 15.29 -12.22 6.25
N HIS A 98 14.95 -10.98 6.54
CA HIS A 98 14.78 -10.51 7.91
C HIS A 98 13.48 -9.73 8.07
N TRP A 99 12.74 -10.01 9.15
CA TRP A 99 11.52 -9.27 9.48
C TRP A 99 11.86 -7.97 10.17
N GLU A 100 11.03 -6.95 9.94
CA GLU A 100 11.18 -5.63 10.56
C GLU A 100 11.00 -5.67 12.08
N GLU A 101 10.33 -6.67 12.62
CA GLU A 101 10.09 -6.85 14.04
C GLU A 101 9.21 -5.77 14.67
N ARG A 102 8.45 -5.05 13.86
CA ARG A 102 7.49 -4.04 14.32
C ARG A 102 6.35 -3.96 13.34
N ASP A 103 5.15 -3.76 13.89
CA ASP A 103 3.95 -3.55 13.09
C ASP A 103 3.65 -2.06 12.98
N PHE A 104 3.05 -1.69 11.87
CA PHE A 104 2.64 -0.32 11.59
C PHE A 104 1.14 -0.31 11.33
N THR A 105 0.51 0.84 11.57
CA THR A 105 -0.93 0.98 11.41
C THR A 105 -1.25 2.29 10.73
N VAL A 106 -2.16 2.24 9.75
CA VAL A 106 -2.71 3.44 9.10
C VAL A 106 -4.22 3.37 9.23
N SER A 107 -4.80 4.38 9.85
CA SER A 107 -6.26 4.46 10.01
C SER A 107 -6.92 4.78 8.68
N VAL A 108 -8.16 4.32 8.49
CA VAL A 108 -8.95 4.63 7.29
C VAL A 108 -10.05 5.60 7.68
N VAL A 109 -10.11 6.73 7.01
CA VAL A 109 -11.05 7.79 7.36
C VAL A 109 -11.98 8.18 6.21
#